data_afba684163e92aa7407b493135661f71
#
_entry.id   afba684163e92aa7407b493135661f71
#
_cell.length_a   1.000
_cell.length_b   1.000
_cell.length_c   1.000
_cell.angle_alpha   90.00
_cell.angle_beta   90.00
_cell.angle_gamma   90.00
#
_symmetry.space_group_name_H-M   'P 1'
#
loop_
_entity.id
_entity.type
_entity.pdbx_description
1 polymer ?
#
loop_
_entity_poly.entity_id
_entity_poly.type
_entity_poly.pdbx_seq_one_letter_code
_entity_poly.pdbx_strand_id
1 'polypeptide(L)'
;MSLAKIYTRGLLGLHAPLIEVEVHVSAGLPSLTIVGLAEAAVRESKDRVRSAIINSGFQFPTKRLTINLAPADLPKDGSRLDLPIALGILIATGQLPENVTDDFEFIGELALDGHLRPVTGTLTIAMACQLAKHQLMLPQENADEAAQLPEFKVFAAHHLKQVCDHFLNTQKIEVTSTQKSTLDKQYKFDSADVKGQLRPRRALEIAAAGGHSLLFKGPPGTGKTLLASRLPSILPALNPQENLEVASIYSIANTQHHFGQRPFRAPHHTASAIALVGGGSNPKPGEITLAHLGVLFLDELPEFDKKVLEVLRQPLESKEIIISRASRQITFPANFQLIAAMNPCPCGYAFNQDSRCQCSAESIKRYQSRISGPLLDRIDLHIDVPPLKAQELQDTTPVEDSATVRERVLQAFHFQIQRQGGLNHALSPKQLEKHVVLDETSQKMIEMAQQRLNLSARAYHRILRVSRTIADLAQSEQIQSTHLTEALSYRGTQS
;
A
#
# COMPACT_ATOMS: atom_id res chain seq x y z
N MET A 1 25.34 -41.39 7.73
CA MET A 1 24.57 -40.24 8.31
C MET A 1 24.62 -39.18 7.27
N SER A 2 23.46 -38.77 6.73
CA SER A 2 23.40 -37.75 5.69
C SER A 2 22.69 -36.52 6.27
N LEU A 3 23.25 -35.35 6.06
CA LEU A 3 22.71 -34.04 6.40
C LEU A 3 22.49 -33.31 5.06
N ALA A 4 21.27 -32.82 4.84
CA ALA A 4 20.96 -31.96 3.70
C ALA A 4 20.57 -30.57 4.20
N LYS A 5 20.92 -29.54 3.43
CA LYS A 5 20.56 -28.15 3.68
C LYS A 5 19.82 -27.59 2.47
N ILE A 6 18.70 -26.92 2.73
CA ILE A 6 17.88 -26.26 1.71
C ILE A 6 17.56 -24.86 2.18
N TYR A 7 17.58 -23.90 1.27
CA TYR A 7 17.29 -22.51 1.54
C TYR A 7 15.85 -22.15 1.20
N THR A 8 15.22 -21.41 2.08
CA THR A 8 13.88 -20.85 1.91
C THR A 8 13.76 -19.53 2.66
N ARG A 9 12.59 -18.91 2.62
CA ARG A 9 12.35 -17.64 3.33
C ARG A 9 11.10 -17.68 4.19
N GLY A 10 11.20 -17.04 5.36
CA GLY A 10 10.04 -16.67 6.17
C GLY A 10 9.44 -15.34 5.69
N LEU A 11 8.32 -14.92 6.31
CA LEU A 11 7.78 -13.58 6.18
C LEU A 11 7.68 -12.91 7.54
N LEU A 12 8.17 -11.67 7.62
CA LEU A 12 8.06 -10.82 8.80
C LEU A 12 7.73 -9.39 8.35
N GLY A 13 6.44 -9.05 8.29
CA GLY A 13 6.00 -7.82 7.64
C GLY A 13 6.44 -7.80 6.18
N LEU A 14 7.12 -6.75 5.76
CA LEU A 14 7.70 -6.61 4.40
C LEU A 14 9.13 -7.19 4.27
N HIS A 15 9.59 -7.94 5.23
CA HIS A 15 10.89 -8.60 5.19
C HIS A 15 10.74 -10.11 4.98
N ALA A 16 11.65 -10.68 4.20
CA ALA A 16 11.72 -12.12 3.98
C ALA A 16 13.08 -12.68 4.44
N PRO A 17 13.26 -12.89 5.76
CA PRO A 17 14.51 -13.43 6.30
C PRO A 17 14.76 -14.84 5.79
N LEU A 18 16.04 -15.16 5.56
CA LEU A 18 16.47 -16.48 5.12
C LEU A 18 16.20 -17.52 6.23
N ILE A 19 15.70 -18.67 5.82
CA ILE A 19 15.53 -19.86 6.64
C ILE A 19 16.34 -20.99 6.01
N GLU A 20 17.17 -21.62 6.81
CA GLU A 20 17.90 -22.82 6.45
C GLU A 20 17.14 -24.05 6.97
N VAL A 21 16.75 -24.94 6.07
CA VAL A 21 16.07 -26.20 6.38
C VAL A 21 17.13 -27.28 6.39
N GLU A 22 17.52 -27.74 7.57
CA GLU A 22 18.48 -28.83 7.75
C GLU A 22 17.74 -30.14 8.01
N VAL A 23 17.99 -31.16 7.20
CA VAL A 23 17.37 -32.48 7.31
C VAL A 23 18.43 -33.51 7.65
N HIS A 24 18.31 -34.12 8.82
CA HIS A 24 19.20 -35.18 9.29
C HIS A 24 18.49 -36.52 9.36
N VAL A 25 19.08 -37.54 8.73
CA VAL A 25 18.61 -38.94 8.74
C VAL A 25 19.53 -39.76 9.61
N SER A 26 18.99 -40.36 10.69
CA SER A 26 19.72 -41.20 11.63
C SER A 26 19.09 -42.58 11.79
N ALA A 27 19.89 -43.55 12.25
CA ALA A 27 19.38 -44.85 12.65
C ALA A 27 18.42 -44.74 13.85
N GLY A 28 17.38 -45.55 13.88
CA GLY A 28 16.42 -45.60 14.97
C GLY A 28 15.00 -45.92 14.51
N LEU A 29 14.07 -45.95 15.45
CA LEU A 29 12.65 -46.13 15.13
C LEU A 29 12.13 -44.99 14.22
N PRO A 30 11.29 -45.28 13.23
CA PRO A 30 10.74 -44.30 12.33
C PRO A 30 10.04 -43.16 13.12
N SER A 31 10.52 -41.96 12.94
CA SER A 31 9.93 -40.75 13.55
C SER A 31 10.30 -39.53 12.73
N LEU A 32 9.42 -38.52 12.73
CA LEU A 32 9.65 -37.22 12.11
C LEU A 32 9.46 -36.11 13.14
N THR A 33 10.55 -35.41 13.46
CA THR A 33 10.58 -34.31 14.43
C THR A 33 10.99 -33.03 13.71
N ILE A 34 10.24 -31.95 13.93
CA ILE A 34 10.56 -30.60 13.42
C ILE A 34 10.89 -29.72 14.64
N VAL A 35 12.05 -29.06 14.59
CA VAL A 35 12.56 -28.13 15.63
C VAL A 35 12.84 -26.76 15.01
N GLY A 36 13.00 -25.70 15.82
CA GLY A 36 13.30 -24.33 15.37
C GLY A 36 12.07 -23.42 15.33
N LEU A 37 11.28 -23.35 16.42
CA LEU A 37 10.10 -22.49 16.57
C LEU A 37 9.05 -22.66 15.46
N ALA A 38 8.82 -23.90 15.05
CA ALA A 38 7.78 -24.24 14.08
C ALA A 38 6.37 -24.02 14.68
N GLU A 39 5.54 -23.18 14.05
CA GLU A 39 4.14 -23.01 14.40
C GLU A 39 3.29 -24.24 14.03
N ALA A 40 2.01 -24.27 14.43
CA ALA A 40 1.14 -25.44 14.23
C ALA A 40 1.08 -25.86 12.76
N ALA A 41 0.90 -24.90 11.85
CA ALA A 41 0.80 -25.14 10.40
C ALA A 41 2.06 -25.84 9.83
N VAL A 42 3.25 -25.51 10.32
CA VAL A 42 4.51 -26.17 9.92
C VAL A 42 4.62 -27.55 10.55
N ARG A 43 4.08 -27.77 11.74
CA ARG A 43 4.04 -29.09 12.35
C ARG A 43 3.09 -30.04 11.63
N GLU A 44 2.00 -29.53 11.06
CA GLU A 44 1.05 -30.29 10.23
C GLU A 44 1.64 -30.66 8.84
N SER A 45 2.69 -29.98 8.39
CA SER A 45 3.34 -30.31 7.11
C SER A 45 3.89 -31.73 7.03
N LYS A 46 4.11 -32.39 8.18
CA LYS A 46 4.63 -33.77 8.24
C LYS A 46 3.82 -34.74 7.37
N ASP A 47 2.49 -34.70 7.49
CA ASP A 47 1.61 -35.61 6.79
C ASP A 47 1.47 -35.22 5.31
N ARG A 48 1.42 -33.91 5.02
CA ARG A 48 1.40 -33.43 3.63
C ARG A 48 2.68 -33.81 2.87
N VAL A 49 3.85 -33.51 3.44
CA VAL A 49 5.14 -33.81 2.85
C VAL A 49 5.32 -35.31 2.64
N ARG A 50 4.97 -36.14 3.66
CA ARG A 50 5.05 -37.59 3.53
C ARG A 50 4.21 -38.11 2.37
N SER A 51 2.94 -37.71 2.31
CA SER A 51 2.01 -38.14 1.27
C SER A 51 2.46 -37.67 -0.11
N ALA A 52 2.89 -36.40 -0.21
CA ALA A 52 3.38 -35.82 -1.46
C ALA A 52 4.62 -36.55 -2.01
N ILE A 53 5.59 -36.92 -1.17
CA ILE A 53 6.77 -37.66 -1.57
C ILE A 53 6.35 -39.03 -2.13
N ILE A 54 5.50 -39.78 -1.41
CA ILE A 54 5.05 -41.10 -1.81
C ILE A 54 4.26 -41.04 -3.12
N ASN A 55 3.31 -40.13 -3.22
CA ASN A 55 2.45 -39.98 -4.41
C ASN A 55 3.20 -39.40 -5.63
N SER A 56 4.36 -38.77 -5.41
CA SER A 56 5.27 -38.34 -6.48
C SER A 56 6.19 -39.46 -6.99
N GLY A 57 6.07 -40.69 -6.44
CA GLY A 57 6.83 -41.85 -6.86
C GLY A 57 8.18 -42.01 -6.16
N PHE A 58 8.43 -41.29 -5.08
CA PHE A 58 9.65 -41.40 -4.27
C PHE A 58 9.41 -42.20 -2.99
N GLN A 59 10.50 -42.67 -2.37
CA GLN A 59 10.43 -43.43 -1.13
C GLN A 59 10.50 -42.51 0.10
N PHE A 60 9.54 -42.63 1.02
CA PHE A 60 9.65 -42.00 2.30
C PHE A 60 10.46 -42.88 3.26
N PRO A 61 11.51 -42.35 3.93
CA PRO A 61 12.43 -43.14 4.72
C PRO A 61 11.78 -43.73 5.98
N THR A 62 12.10 -45.00 6.27
CA THR A 62 11.71 -45.73 7.49
C THR A 62 12.73 -45.57 8.59
N LYS A 63 13.34 -44.39 8.71
CA LYS A 63 14.40 -44.01 9.69
C LYS A 63 13.95 -42.84 10.54
N ARG A 64 14.76 -42.49 11.53
CA ARG A 64 14.53 -41.28 12.33
C ARG A 64 14.92 -40.03 11.50
N LEU A 65 13.99 -39.12 11.33
CA LEU A 65 14.15 -37.83 10.68
C LEU A 65 14.09 -36.69 11.68
N THR A 66 15.08 -35.82 11.66
CA THR A 66 15.07 -34.56 12.42
C THR A 66 15.23 -33.42 11.41
N ILE A 67 14.26 -32.51 11.40
CA ILE A 67 14.26 -31.31 10.56
C ILE A 67 14.46 -30.11 11.49
N ASN A 68 15.54 -29.37 11.27
CA ASN A 68 15.82 -28.13 11.97
C ASN A 68 15.58 -26.93 11.05
N LEU A 69 14.81 -25.97 11.52
CA LEU A 69 14.54 -24.72 10.81
C LEU A 69 15.32 -23.58 11.46
N ALA A 70 16.47 -23.24 10.89
CA ALA A 70 17.35 -22.20 11.41
C ALA A 70 17.07 -20.82 10.76
N PRO A 71 17.26 -19.70 11.49
CA PRO A 71 17.62 -19.59 12.89
C PRO A 71 16.44 -19.86 13.85
N ALA A 72 16.73 -20.33 15.08
CA ALA A 72 15.69 -20.78 16.01
C ALA A 72 14.85 -19.66 16.61
N ASP A 73 15.32 -18.43 16.62
CA ASP A 73 14.65 -17.25 17.16
C ASP A 73 13.60 -16.64 16.19
N LEU A 74 13.65 -17.04 14.91
CA LEU A 74 12.69 -16.59 13.90
C LEU A 74 11.46 -17.53 13.90
N PRO A 75 10.25 -17.02 14.08
CA PRO A 75 9.04 -17.82 13.97
C PRO A 75 8.79 -18.27 12.51
N LYS A 76 8.45 -19.53 12.35
CA LYS A 76 8.15 -20.15 11.05
C LYS A 76 6.67 -20.45 11.01
N ASP A 77 5.97 -19.75 10.15
CA ASP A 77 4.54 -19.91 9.90
C ASP A 77 4.23 -20.27 8.43
N GLY A 78 3.05 -20.83 8.24
CA GLY A 78 2.52 -21.16 6.95
C GLY A 78 3.07 -22.43 6.31
N SER A 79 2.42 -22.85 5.25
CA SER A 79 2.66 -24.09 4.51
C SER A 79 3.77 -23.95 3.43
N ARG A 80 4.32 -22.75 3.25
CA ARG A 80 5.38 -22.49 2.22
C ARG A 80 6.64 -23.28 2.40
N LEU A 81 6.84 -23.88 3.57
CA LEU A 81 8.03 -24.71 3.91
C LEU A 81 7.88 -26.16 3.47
N ASP A 82 6.72 -26.60 2.97
CA ASP A 82 6.49 -27.98 2.59
C ASP A 82 7.45 -28.45 1.48
N LEU A 83 7.62 -27.63 0.42
CA LEU A 83 8.51 -27.93 -0.69
C LEU A 83 9.99 -28.07 -0.25
N PRO A 84 10.60 -27.08 0.46
CA PRO A 84 11.99 -27.20 0.92
C PRO A 84 12.18 -28.37 1.90
N ILE A 85 11.21 -28.69 2.75
CA ILE A 85 11.26 -29.85 3.63
C ILE A 85 11.27 -31.15 2.82
N ALA A 86 10.40 -31.28 1.80
CA ALA A 86 10.37 -32.46 0.94
C ALA A 86 11.69 -32.68 0.20
N LEU A 87 12.25 -31.61 -0.39
CA LEU A 87 13.53 -31.68 -1.11
C LEU A 87 14.67 -32.05 -0.15
N GLY A 88 14.71 -31.47 1.04
CA GLY A 88 15.70 -31.82 2.05
C GLY A 88 15.66 -33.31 2.45
N ILE A 89 14.46 -33.90 2.58
CA ILE A 89 14.29 -35.34 2.84
C ILE A 89 14.81 -36.18 1.65
N LEU A 90 14.49 -35.79 0.42
CA LEU A 90 14.92 -36.55 -0.79
C LEU A 90 16.44 -36.48 -0.98
N ILE A 91 17.08 -35.34 -0.71
CA ILE A 91 18.55 -35.20 -0.75
C ILE A 91 19.19 -36.03 0.38
N ALA A 92 18.71 -35.88 1.63
CA ALA A 92 19.25 -36.59 2.78
C ALA A 92 19.10 -38.12 2.66
N THR A 93 18.20 -38.61 1.82
CA THR A 93 18.02 -40.06 1.52
C THR A 93 18.73 -40.52 0.24
N GLY A 94 19.44 -39.62 -0.44
CA GLY A 94 20.19 -39.96 -1.67
C GLY A 94 19.30 -40.15 -2.91
N GLN A 95 18.05 -39.72 -2.87
CA GLN A 95 17.12 -39.79 -4.02
C GLN A 95 17.27 -38.55 -4.95
N LEU A 96 17.84 -37.46 -4.45
CA LEU A 96 18.33 -36.31 -5.21
C LEU A 96 19.84 -36.14 -4.96
N PRO A 97 20.62 -35.62 -5.93
CA PRO A 97 22.03 -35.33 -5.74
C PRO A 97 22.28 -34.26 -4.67
N GLU A 98 23.39 -34.34 -3.95
CA GLU A 98 23.87 -33.30 -3.02
C GLU A 98 24.33 -32.07 -3.82
N ASN A 99 24.17 -30.85 -3.22
CA ASN A 99 24.68 -29.56 -3.72
C ASN A 99 24.03 -29.04 -5.03
N VAL A 100 23.05 -29.71 -5.61
CA VAL A 100 22.36 -29.24 -6.84
C VAL A 100 21.40 -28.07 -6.57
N THR A 101 21.10 -27.81 -5.29
CA THR A 101 20.14 -26.80 -4.84
C THR A 101 20.80 -25.59 -4.19
N ASP A 102 22.15 -25.52 -4.14
CA ASP A 102 22.87 -24.48 -3.39
C ASP A 102 22.61 -23.05 -3.86
N ASP A 103 22.40 -22.87 -5.17
CA ASP A 103 22.06 -21.57 -5.78
C ASP A 103 20.55 -21.27 -5.80
N PHE A 104 19.74 -22.13 -5.15
CA PHE A 104 18.28 -22.02 -5.18
C PHE A 104 17.69 -21.77 -3.81
N GLU A 105 16.62 -21.00 -3.79
CA GLU A 105 15.67 -20.93 -2.70
C GLU A 105 14.31 -21.51 -3.14
N PHE A 106 13.59 -22.12 -2.22
CA PHE A 106 12.37 -22.86 -2.51
C PHE A 106 11.23 -22.39 -1.65
N ILE A 107 10.05 -22.17 -2.26
CA ILE A 107 8.80 -21.92 -1.55
C ILE A 107 7.67 -22.70 -2.21
N GLY A 108 6.74 -23.24 -1.43
CA GLY A 108 5.55 -23.89 -1.97
C GLY A 108 4.85 -24.76 -0.91
N GLU A 109 3.55 -24.71 -0.91
CA GLU A 109 2.71 -25.66 -0.18
C GLU A 109 2.55 -26.93 -1.02
N LEU A 110 2.58 -28.09 -0.40
CA LEU A 110 2.33 -29.38 -1.07
C LEU A 110 0.93 -29.89 -0.77
N ALA A 111 0.18 -30.21 -1.81
CA ALA A 111 -0.99 -31.05 -1.70
C ALA A 111 -0.59 -32.52 -1.48
N LEU A 112 -1.48 -33.34 -0.99
CA LEU A 112 -1.20 -34.75 -0.66
C LEU A 112 -0.78 -35.58 -1.90
N ASP A 113 -1.21 -35.20 -3.08
CA ASP A 113 -0.86 -35.82 -4.36
C ASP A 113 0.46 -35.31 -4.95
N GLY A 114 1.11 -34.32 -4.33
CA GLY A 114 2.37 -33.73 -4.75
C GLY A 114 2.24 -32.46 -5.58
N HIS A 115 1.03 -31.97 -5.88
CA HIS A 115 0.85 -30.68 -6.53
C HIS A 115 1.32 -29.53 -5.64
N LEU A 116 1.93 -28.51 -6.26
CA LEU A 116 2.32 -27.27 -5.62
C LEU A 116 1.14 -26.29 -5.59
N ARG A 117 0.84 -25.75 -4.42
CA ARG A 117 -0.19 -24.73 -4.20
C ARG A 117 0.43 -23.37 -3.98
N PRO A 118 -0.25 -22.28 -4.39
CA PRO A 118 0.27 -20.93 -4.25
C PRO A 118 0.46 -20.54 -2.80
N VAL A 119 1.45 -19.67 -2.59
CA VAL A 119 1.81 -19.10 -1.28
C VAL A 119 1.73 -17.58 -1.30
N THR A 120 1.55 -16.98 -0.13
CA THR A 120 1.46 -15.50 0.01
C THR A 120 2.84 -14.88 0.18
N GLY A 121 2.98 -13.60 -0.23
CA GLY A 121 4.21 -12.84 -0.04
C GLY A 121 5.33 -13.19 -1.00
N THR A 122 4.99 -13.79 -2.13
CA THR A 122 5.95 -14.27 -3.14
C THR A 122 6.87 -13.17 -3.65
N LEU A 123 6.32 -11.97 -3.96
CA LEU A 123 7.14 -10.87 -4.46
C LEU A 123 8.17 -10.41 -3.42
N THR A 124 7.78 -10.30 -2.16
CA THR A 124 8.69 -9.95 -1.06
C THR A 124 9.82 -10.98 -0.92
N ILE A 125 9.48 -12.26 -1.04
CA ILE A 125 10.47 -13.36 -1.03
C ILE A 125 11.38 -13.27 -2.24
N ALA A 126 10.84 -13.07 -3.43
CA ALA A 126 11.59 -12.96 -4.67
C ALA A 126 12.60 -11.78 -4.64
N MET A 127 12.19 -10.62 -4.11
CA MET A 127 13.08 -9.47 -3.92
C MET A 127 14.25 -9.81 -2.98
N ALA A 128 13.99 -10.48 -1.88
CA ALA A 128 15.04 -10.87 -0.95
C ALA A 128 15.97 -11.96 -1.52
N CYS A 129 15.42 -12.89 -2.32
CA CYS A 129 16.17 -13.90 -3.04
C CYS A 129 17.10 -13.29 -4.09
N GLN A 130 16.60 -12.30 -4.86
CA GLN A 130 17.41 -11.55 -5.83
C GLN A 130 18.59 -10.83 -5.16
N LEU A 131 18.37 -10.20 -4.01
CA LEU A 131 19.44 -9.55 -3.23
C LEU A 131 20.50 -10.54 -2.75
N ALA A 132 20.11 -11.77 -2.43
CA ALA A 132 21.00 -12.87 -2.07
C ALA A 132 21.73 -13.50 -3.29
N LYS A 133 21.35 -13.11 -4.52
CA LYS A 133 21.84 -13.67 -5.79
C LYS A 133 21.51 -15.15 -5.97
N HIS A 134 20.45 -15.65 -5.36
CA HIS A 134 19.91 -16.98 -5.56
C HIS A 134 18.80 -16.96 -6.61
N GLN A 135 18.50 -18.12 -7.16
CA GLN A 135 17.36 -18.39 -8.04
C GLN A 135 16.16 -18.86 -7.21
N LEU A 136 14.94 -18.63 -7.66
CA LEU A 136 13.75 -19.01 -6.90
C LEU A 136 12.93 -20.08 -7.64
N MET A 137 12.67 -21.18 -6.94
CA MET A 137 11.74 -22.23 -7.36
C MET A 137 10.44 -22.09 -6.57
N LEU A 138 9.30 -22.03 -7.28
CA LEU A 138 8.01 -21.69 -6.69
C LEU A 138 6.82 -22.33 -7.43
N PRO A 139 5.59 -22.30 -6.86
CA PRO A 139 4.39 -22.77 -7.54
C PRO A 139 4.07 -21.93 -8.79
N GLN A 140 3.54 -22.60 -9.82
CA GLN A 140 3.21 -21.97 -11.11
C GLN A 140 2.27 -20.75 -10.95
N GLU A 141 1.30 -20.80 -10.05
CA GLU A 141 0.34 -19.73 -9.81
C GLU A 141 0.99 -18.47 -9.24
N ASN A 142 2.20 -18.57 -8.67
CA ASN A 142 2.97 -17.43 -8.17
C ASN A 142 3.98 -16.89 -9.21
N ALA A 143 4.12 -17.51 -10.37
CA ALA A 143 5.14 -17.16 -11.34
C ALA A 143 5.04 -15.73 -11.86
N ASP A 144 3.84 -15.30 -12.23
CA ASP A 144 3.60 -13.96 -12.78
C ASP A 144 3.90 -12.84 -11.77
N GLU A 145 3.66 -13.12 -10.48
CA GLU A 145 3.97 -12.19 -9.41
C GLU A 145 5.48 -12.02 -9.23
N ALA A 146 6.22 -13.12 -9.14
CA ALA A 146 7.68 -13.09 -8.99
C ALA A 146 8.39 -12.57 -10.24
N ALA A 147 7.85 -12.84 -11.43
CA ALA A 147 8.38 -12.36 -12.71
C ALA A 147 8.23 -10.84 -12.93
N GLN A 148 7.58 -10.10 -12.03
CA GLN A 148 7.59 -8.64 -12.05
C GLN A 148 8.97 -8.05 -11.72
N LEU A 149 9.87 -8.83 -11.10
CA LEU A 149 11.24 -8.41 -10.82
C LEU A 149 12.10 -8.46 -12.08
N PRO A 150 12.71 -7.32 -12.48
CA PRO A 150 13.61 -7.30 -13.62
C PRO A 150 14.81 -8.23 -13.41
N GLU A 151 15.21 -8.95 -14.47
CA GLU A 151 16.43 -9.78 -14.51
C GLU A 151 16.51 -10.89 -13.45
N PHE A 152 15.38 -11.23 -12.81
CA PHE A 152 15.34 -12.27 -11.79
C PHE A 152 14.93 -13.61 -12.38
N LYS A 153 15.68 -14.69 -12.02
CA LYS A 153 15.43 -16.04 -12.50
C LYS A 153 14.43 -16.76 -11.62
N VAL A 154 13.24 -16.97 -12.16
CA VAL A 154 12.12 -17.68 -11.52
C VAL A 154 11.88 -19.01 -12.24
N PHE A 155 11.78 -20.08 -11.48
CA PHE A 155 11.46 -21.42 -11.97
C PHE A 155 10.11 -21.83 -11.39
N ALA A 156 9.13 -21.96 -12.24
CA ALA A 156 7.75 -22.28 -11.85
C ALA A 156 7.43 -23.74 -12.06
N ALA A 157 6.84 -24.38 -11.07
CA ALA A 157 6.50 -25.80 -11.12
C ALA A 157 5.06 -26.05 -10.64
N HIS A 158 4.41 -27.05 -11.21
CA HIS A 158 3.07 -27.50 -10.78
C HIS A 158 3.12 -28.63 -9.76
N HIS A 159 4.22 -29.40 -9.74
CA HIS A 159 4.27 -30.66 -9.00
C HIS A 159 5.67 -30.95 -8.47
N LEU A 160 5.77 -31.58 -7.27
CA LEU A 160 7.03 -31.98 -6.64
C LEU A 160 7.89 -32.82 -7.59
N LYS A 161 7.28 -33.77 -8.35
CA LYS A 161 7.99 -34.59 -9.31
C LYS A 161 8.69 -33.78 -10.38
N GLN A 162 8.05 -32.73 -10.92
CA GLN A 162 8.62 -31.81 -11.90
C GLN A 162 9.88 -31.10 -11.36
N VAL A 163 9.83 -30.67 -10.08
CA VAL A 163 10.98 -30.06 -9.38
C VAL A 163 12.13 -31.10 -9.29
N CYS A 164 11.83 -32.33 -8.88
CA CYS A 164 12.83 -33.37 -8.77
C CYS A 164 13.42 -33.73 -10.14
N ASP A 165 12.61 -33.86 -11.20
CA ASP A 165 13.03 -34.12 -12.56
C ASP A 165 13.98 -33.06 -13.11
N HIS A 166 13.77 -31.79 -12.72
CA HIS A 166 14.67 -30.69 -13.05
C HIS A 166 16.08 -30.90 -12.48
N PHE A 167 16.20 -31.29 -11.19
CA PHE A 167 17.49 -31.52 -10.53
C PHE A 167 18.13 -32.88 -10.91
N LEU A 168 17.33 -33.84 -11.29
CA LEU A 168 17.82 -35.13 -11.87
C LEU A 168 18.25 -34.99 -13.34
N ASN A 169 18.08 -33.82 -13.97
CA ASN A 169 18.35 -33.57 -15.37
C ASN A 169 17.53 -34.41 -16.35
N THR A 170 16.39 -34.96 -15.92
CA THR A 170 15.47 -35.72 -16.78
C THR A 170 14.53 -34.78 -17.55
N GLN A 171 14.05 -33.72 -16.92
CA GLN A 171 13.22 -32.69 -17.55
C GLN A 171 13.51 -31.33 -16.93
N LYS A 172 14.06 -30.39 -17.69
CA LYS A 172 14.38 -29.04 -17.23
C LYS A 172 13.13 -28.16 -17.21
N ILE A 173 12.99 -27.38 -16.13
CA ILE A 173 12.03 -26.29 -16.04
C ILE A 173 12.68 -25.07 -16.69
N GLU A 174 11.96 -24.42 -17.60
CA GLU A 174 12.42 -23.18 -18.21
C GLU A 174 12.27 -22.00 -17.25
N VAL A 175 13.15 -21.02 -17.39
CA VAL A 175 13.05 -19.75 -16.63
C VAL A 175 11.80 -19.02 -17.08
N THR A 176 10.94 -18.66 -16.14
CA THR A 176 9.77 -17.84 -16.43
C THR A 176 10.24 -16.46 -16.87
N SER A 177 10.00 -16.12 -18.13
CA SER A 177 10.32 -14.81 -18.67
C SER A 177 9.31 -13.78 -18.15
N THR A 178 9.80 -12.63 -17.74
CA THR A 178 8.95 -11.45 -17.48
C THR A 178 8.18 -11.15 -18.76
N GLN A 179 6.91 -11.46 -18.82
CA GLN A 179 6.05 -10.77 -19.78
C GLN A 179 6.13 -9.29 -19.38
N LYS A 180 6.73 -8.44 -20.23
CA LYS A 180 6.58 -7.01 -20.11
C LYS A 180 5.07 -6.77 -20.11
N SER A 181 4.45 -6.70 -18.94
CA SER A 181 3.12 -6.19 -18.85
C SER A 181 3.23 -4.80 -19.49
N THR A 182 2.74 -4.65 -20.69
CA THR A 182 2.44 -3.34 -21.24
C THR A 182 1.59 -2.71 -20.14
N LEU A 183 2.20 -1.76 -19.44
CA LEU A 183 1.54 -1.00 -18.39
C LEU A 183 0.28 -0.42 -19.05
N ASP A 184 -0.81 -1.15 -18.94
CA ASP A 184 -2.11 -0.67 -19.40
C ASP A 184 -2.48 0.46 -18.43
N LYS A 185 -2.01 1.68 -18.79
CA LYS A 185 -2.16 2.90 -18.01
C LYS A 185 -3.61 3.39 -17.98
N GLN A 186 -4.56 2.57 -18.42
CA GLN A 186 -5.96 2.96 -18.44
C GLN A 186 -6.53 2.89 -17.04
N TYR A 187 -6.59 4.04 -16.39
CA TYR A 187 -7.47 4.19 -15.24
C TYR A 187 -8.92 4.02 -15.71
N LYS A 188 -9.71 3.28 -14.94
CA LYS A 188 -11.13 3.03 -15.23
C LYS A 188 -11.95 4.32 -15.30
N PHE A 189 -11.47 5.41 -14.73
CA PHE A 189 -12.18 6.67 -14.55
C PHE A 189 -11.35 7.84 -15.07
N ASP A 190 -12.02 8.81 -15.68
CA ASP A 190 -11.41 10.03 -16.22
C ASP A 190 -11.98 11.28 -15.54
N SER A 191 -11.18 12.37 -15.44
CA SER A 191 -11.64 13.64 -14.92
C SER A 191 -12.67 14.31 -15.82
N ALA A 192 -12.71 13.97 -17.11
CA ALA A 192 -13.72 14.40 -18.05
C ALA A 192 -15.15 13.96 -17.69
N ASP A 193 -15.28 12.87 -16.88
CA ASP A 193 -16.58 12.40 -16.38
C ASP A 193 -17.23 13.39 -15.39
N VAL A 194 -16.47 14.34 -14.84
CA VAL A 194 -16.94 15.27 -13.81
C VAL A 194 -17.40 16.57 -14.44
N LYS A 195 -18.70 16.72 -14.65
CA LYS A 195 -19.28 17.97 -15.15
C LYS A 195 -19.30 19.06 -14.09
N GLY A 196 -19.13 20.30 -14.48
CA GLY A 196 -19.12 21.45 -13.58
C GLY A 196 -18.03 21.34 -12.51
N GLN A 197 -18.37 21.69 -11.26
CA GLN A 197 -17.51 21.55 -10.07
C GLN A 197 -16.10 22.14 -10.23
N LEU A 198 -15.95 23.31 -10.87
CA LEU A 198 -14.65 23.91 -11.21
C LEU A 198 -13.71 24.06 -10.01
N ARG A 199 -14.23 24.58 -8.87
CA ARG A 199 -13.43 24.75 -7.66
C ARG A 199 -13.00 23.43 -7.02
N PRO A 200 -13.88 22.42 -6.82
CA PRO A 200 -13.48 21.09 -6.38
C PRO A 200 -12.46 20.40 -7.29
N ARG A 201 -12.59 20.53 -8.61
CA ARG A 201 -11.62 20.00 -9.59
C ARG A 201 -10.26 20.69 -9.47
N ARG A 202 -10.25 22.03 -9.31
CA ARG A 202 -9.00 22.78 -9.06
C ARG A 202 -8.34 22.36 -7.75
N ALA A 203 -9.13 22.15 -6.68
CA ALA A 203 -8.61 21.64 -5.42
C ALA A 203 -7.99 20.23 -5.55
N LEU A 204 -8.57 19.35 -6.37
CA LEU A 204 -7.98 18.04 -6.70
C LEU A 204 -6.65 18.17 -7.44
N GLU A 205 -6.55 19.07 -8.41
CA GLU A 205 -5.31 19.34 -9.15
C GLU A 205 -4.20 19.84 -8.20
N ILE A 206 -4.51 20.78 -7.31
CA ILE A 206 -3.57 21.26 -6.28
C ILE A 206 -3.18 20.13 -5.32
N ALA A 207 -4.16 19.32 -4.88
CA ALA A 207 -3.90 18.18 -4.02
C ALA A 207 -2.97 17.16 -4.70
N ALA A 208 -3.21 16.86 -5.98
CA ALA A 208 -2.37 15.96 -6.78
C ALA A 208 -0.95 16.49 -6.94
N ALA A 209 -0.80 17.78 -7.27
CA ALA A 209 0.49 18.38 -7.55
C ALA A 209 1.39 18.47 -6.30
N GLY A 210 0.81 18.82 -5.14
CA GLY A 210 1.56 19.03 -3.91
C GLY A 210 1.54 17.88 -2.92
N GLY A 211 0.76 16.80 -3.19
CA GLY A 211 0.55 15.70 -2.25
C GLY A 211 -0.35 16.08 -1.05
N HIS A 212 -1.17 17.12 -1.18
CA HIS A 212 -1.98 17.66 -0.09
C HIS A 212 -3.19 16.80 0.24
N SER A 213 -3.52 16.68 1.53
CA SER A 213 -4.78 16.10 1.98
C SER A 213 -5.95 17.03 1.71
N LEU A 214 -7.15 16.48 1.43
CA LEU A 214 -8.31 17.25 0.99
C LEU A 214 -9.60 16.76 1.66
N LEU A 215 -10.42 17.70 2.13
CA LEU A 215 -11.75 17.47 2.66
C LEU A 215 -12.81 18.11 1.76
N PHE A 216 -13.69 17.28 1.21
CA PHE A 216 -14.91 17.68 0.52
C PHE A 216 -16.06 17.84 1.52
N LYS A 217 -16.71 18.99 1.55
CA LYS A 217 -17.91 19.23 2.35
C LYS A 217 -19.06 19.64 1.44
N GLY A 218 -20.19 18.94 1.51
CA GLY A 218 -21.35 19.28 0.67
C GLY A 218 -22.52 18.31 0.87
N PRO A 219 -23.70 18.64 0.34
CA PRO A 219 -24.89 17.79 0.43
C PRO A 219 -24.70 16.41 -0.17
N PRO A 220 -25.54 15.43 0.16
CA PRO A 220 -25.54 14.14 -0.51
C PRO A 220 -25.83 14.30 -2.01
N GLY A 221 -25.24 13.43 -2.86
CA GLY A 221 -25.45 13.45 -4.30
C GLY A 221 -24.69 14.54 -5.08
N THR A 222 -23.78 15.31 -4.46
CA THR A 222 -23.00 16.37 -5.15
C THR A 222 -21.75 15.85 -5.85
N GLY A 223 -21.50 14.55 -5.86
CA GLY A 223 -20.38 13.94 -6.60
C GLY A 223 -19.04 13.91 -5.83
N LYS A 224 -19.03 14.02 -4.50
CA LYS A 224 -17.81 13.99 -3.68
C LYS A 224 -16.98 12.72 -3.90
N THR A 225 -17.64 11.55 -3.88
CA THR A 225 -17.02 10.24 -4.13
C THR A 225 -16.55 10.13 -5.59
N LEU A 226 -17.33 10.69 -6.53
CA LEU A 226 -16.97 10.77 -7.93
C LEU A 226 -15.66 11.56 -8.12
N LEU A 227 -15.56 12.74 -7.53
CA LEU A 227 -14.36 13.59 -7.56
C LEU A 227 -13.15 12.85 -6.96
N ALA A 228 -13.28 12.29 -5.76
CA ALA A 228 -12.19 11.60 -5.07
C ALA A 228 -11.63 10.44 -5.90
N SER A 229 -12.48 9.66 -6.55
CA SER A 229 -12.08 8.48 -7.35
C SER A 229 -11.33 8.84 -8.64
N ARG A 230 -11.29 10.11 -9.06
CA ARG A 230 -10.50 10.59 -10.21
C ARG A 230 -9.08 10.96 -9.83
N LEU A 231 -8.78 11.16 -8.54
CA LEU A 231 -7.44 11.57 -8.12
C LEU A 231 -6.33 10.64 -8.63
N PRO A 232 -6.43 9.29 -8.56
CA PRO A 232 -5.37 8.42 -9.08
C PRO A 232 -5.04 8.65 -10.55
N SER A 233 -6.03 9.04 -11.38
CA SER A 233 -5.82 9.25 -12.81
C SER A 233 -5.00 10.49 -13.16
N ILE A 234 -4.91 11.45 -12.23
CA ILE A 234 -4.14 12.69 -12.41
C ILE A 234 -2.83 12.72 -11.60
N LEU A 235 -2.57 11.72 -10.75
CA LEU A 235 -1.32 11.59 -10.02
C LEU A 235 -0.16 11.17 -10.94
N PRO A 236 1.09 11.55 -10.62
CA PRO A 236 2.28 11.01 -11.29
C PRO A 236 2.31 9.48 -11.19
N ALA A 237 2.79 8.81 -12.25
CA ALA A 237 2.97 7.35 -12.20
C ALA A 237 3.97 6.96 -11.10
N LEU A 238 3.80 5.74 -10.56
CA LEU A 238 4.79 5.16 -9.67
C LEU A 238 6.08 4.88 -10.43
N ASN A 239 7.22 5.15 -9.83
CA ASN A 239 8.50 4.69 -10.37
C ASN A 239 8.65 3.16 -10.17
N PRO A 240 9.63 2.49 -10.82
CA PRO A 240 9.78 1.04 -10.71
C PRO A 240 9.93 0.53 -9.26
N GLN A 241 10.68 1.26 -8.41
CA GLN A 241 10.87 0.89 -7.01
C GLN A 241 9.58 1.03 -6.20
N GLU A 242 8.86 2.13 -6.39
CA GLU A 242 7.55 2.35 -5.76
C GLU A 242 6.53 1.29 -6.17
N ASN A 243 6.54 0.86 -7.44
CA ASN A 243 5.68 -0.21 -7.92
C ASN A 243 5.93 -1.53 -7.19
N LEU A 244 7.19 -1.91 -7.02
CA LEU A 244 7.57 -3.12 -6.31
C LEU A 244 7.20 -3.04 -4.82
N GLU A 245 7.36 -1.87 -4.19
CA GLU A 245 6.98 -1.66 -2.80
C GLU A 245 5.47 -1.83 -2.60
N VAL A 246 4.65 -1.20 -3.44
CA VAL A 246 3.19 -1.38 -3.42
C VAL A 246 2.81 -2.82 -3.68
N ALA A 247 3.34 -3.44 -4.73
CA ALA A 247 3.03 -4.82 -5.08
C ALA A 247 3.40 -5.80 -3.95
N SER A 248 4.52 -5.58 -3.24
CA SER A 248 4.92 -6.39 -2.08
C SER A 248 3.91 -6.33 -0.93
N ILE A 249 3.34 -5.14 -0.66
CA ILE A 249 2.28 -4.99 0.34
C ILE A 249 1.05 -5.83 -0.04
N TYR A 250 0.64 -5.77 -1.30
CA TYR A 250 -0.52 -6.52 -1.80
C TYR A 250 -0.27 -8.02 -1.85
N SER A 251 0.95 -8.44 -2.16
CA SER A 251 1.42 -9.83 -2.10
C SER A 251 1.22 -10.43 -0.69
N ILE A 252 1.65 -9.71 0.36
CA ILE A 252 1.51 -10.14 1.76
C ILE A 252 0.04 -10.12 2.20
N ALA A 253 -0.73 -9.12 1.77
CA ALA A 253 -2.15 -9.03 2.07
C ALA A 253 -2.99 -10.10 1.36
N ASN A 254 -2.43 -10.79 0.37
CA ASN A 254 -3.12 -11.72 -0.53
C ASN A 254 -4.33 -11.07 -1.20
N THR A 255 -4.15 -9.87 -1.72
CA THR A 255 -5.18 -9.08 -2.40
C THR A 255 -4.69 -8.67 -3.78
N GLN A 256 -5.62 -8.62 -4.73
CA GLN A 256 -5.27 -8.23 -6.10
C GLN A 256 -4.91 -6.75 -6.19
N HIS A 257 -3.89 -6.45 -6.98
CA HIS A 257 -3.47 -5.11 -7.34
C HIS A 257 -3.03 -5.08 -8.79
N HIS A 258 -3.36 -3.99 -9.49
CA HIS A 258 -2.87 -3.76 -10.85
C HIS A 258 -1.50 -3.08 -10.78
N PHE A 259 -0.47 -3.82 -11.16
CA PHE A 259 0.90 -3.32 -11.19
C PHE A 259 1.01 -2.03 -12.03
N GLY A 260 1.64 -1.00 -11.48
CA GLY A 260 1.78 0.30 -12.14
C GLY A 260 0.67 1.32 -11.85
N GLN A 261 -0.40 0.93 -11.18
CA GLN A 261 -1.46 1.84 -10.75
C GLN A 261 -1.26 2.26 -9.29
N ARG A 262 -1.57 3.53 -8.97
CA ARG A 262 -1.62 3.97 -7.58
C ARG A 262 -2.84 3.39 -6.88
N PRO A 263 -2.68 2.83 -5.67
CA PRO A 263 -3.80 2.32 -4.89
C PRO A 263 -4.86 3.39 -4.62
N PHE A 264 -6.13 2.98 -4.68
CA PHE A 264 -7.26 3.76 -4.18
C PHE A 264 -8.05 2.91 -3.21
N ARG A 265 -7.97 3.24 -1.91
CA ARG A 265 -8.65 2.50 -0.85
C ARG A 265 -9.77 3.34 -0.26
N ALA A 266 -10.95 2.77 -0.23
CA ALA A 266 -12.16 3.43 0.25
C ALA A 266 -12.89 2.54 1.26
N PRO A 267 -12.37 2.39 2.49
CA PRO A 267 -13.02 1.58 3.51
C PRO A 267 -14.38 2.18 3.90
N HIS A 268 -15.35 1.30 4.15
CA HIS A 268 -16.66 1.72 4.63
C HIS A 268 -16.55 2.30 6.05
N HIS A 269 -17.39 3.26 6.43
CA HIS A 269 -17.35 3.92 7.74
C HIS A 269 -17.56 2.97 8.93
N THR A 270 -18.11 1.78 8.71
CA THR A 270 -18.25 0.72 9.74
C THR A 270 -16.97 -0.10 9.95
N ALA A 271 -15.89 0.20 9.21
CA ALA A 271 -14.63 -0.52 9.36
C ALA A 271 -14.06 -0.35 10.77
N SER A 272 -13.56 -1.45 11.35
CA SER A 272 -12.92 -1.42 12.66
C SER A 272 -11.51 -0.79 12.60
N ALA A 273 -10.98 -0.35 13.76
CA ALA A 273 -9.61 0.13 13.85
C ALA A 273 -8.59 -0.93 13.38
N ILE A 274 -8.85 -2.22 13.63
CA ILE A 274 -8.00 -3.32 13.14
C ILE A 274 -8.06 -3.44 11.62
N ALA A 275 -9.22 -3.24 11.01
CA ALA A 275 -9.32 -3.25 9.55
C ALA A 275 -8.51 -2.10 8.92
N LEU A 276 -8.47 -0.91 9.55
CA LEU A 276 -7.68 0.20 9.06
C LEU A 276 -6.17 0.02 9.28
N VAL A 277 -5.77 -0.31 10.49
CA VAL A 277 -4.34 -0.39 10.89
C VAL A 277 -3.71 -1.70 10.46
N GLY A 278 -4.48 -2.77 10.48
CA GLY A 278 -3.99 -4.12 10.39
C GLY A 278 -3.85 -4.79 11.76
N GLY A 279 -3.52 -6.06 11.78
CA GLY A 279 -3.38 -6.82 13.02
C GLY A 279 -3.54 -8.33 12.80
N GLY A 280 -3.89 -9.03 13.88
CA GLY A 280 -3.95 -10.49 13.93
C GLY A 280 -2.78 -11.06 14.75
N SER A 281 -2.77 -12.39 14.93
CA SER A 281 -1.65 -13.12 15.58
C SER A 281 -0.38 -13.02 14.75
N ASN A 282 -0.51 -13.14 13.43
CA ASN A 282 0.48 -12.78 12.44
C ASN A 282 0.01 -11.46 11.78
N PRO A 283 0.61 -10.29 12.13
CA PRO A 283 0.10 -9.00 11.71
C PRO A 283 0.07 -8.84 10.19
N LYS A 284 -1.13 -8.64 9.65
CA LYS A 284 -1.35 -8.34 8.23
C LYS A 284 -1.56 -6.84 8.04
N PRO A 285 -1.19 -6.28 6.86
CA PRO A 285 -1.44 -4.89 6.53
C PRO A 285 -2.94 -4.59 6.50
N GLY A 286 -3.33 -3.40 7.04
CA GLY A 286 -4.69 -2.87 6.96
C GLY A 286 -4.87 -1.89 5.80
N GLU A 287 -6.06 -1.27 5.70
CA GLU A 287 -6.44 -0.36 4.62
C GLU A 287 -5.50 0.83 4.47
N ILE A 288 -4.92 1.32 5.58
CA ILE A 288 -3.96 2.43 5.57
C ILE A 288 -2.66 2.02 4.86
N THR A 289 -2.14 0.82 5.16
CA THR A 289 -0.96 0.27 4.47
C THR A 289 -1.27 -0.07 3.02
N LEU A 290 -2.46 -0.63 2.73
CA LEU A 290 -2.91 -0.90 1.36
C LEU A 290 -3.07 0.37 0.52
N ALA A 291 -3.25 1.54 1.16
CA ALA A 291 -3.28 2.84 0.48
C ALA A 291 -1.88 3.44 0.24
N HIS A 292 -0.80 2.77 0.66
CA HIS A 292 0.57 3.28 0.54
C HIS A 292 0.90 3.71 -0.89
N LEU A 293 1.55 4.88 -1.04
CA LEU A 293 1.86 5.57 -2.30
C LEU A 293 0.64 5.82 -3.20
N GLY A 294 -0.55 5.76 -2.62
CA GLY A 294 -1.83 5.99 -3.28
C GLY A 294 -2.74 6.89 -2.47
N VAL A 295 -4.03 6.60 -2.53
CA VAL A 295 -5.10 7.42 -1.94
C VAL A 295 -5.89 6.61 -0.93
N LEU A 296 -6.03 7.14 0.28
CA LEU A 296 -7.02 6.68 1.25
C LEU A 296 -8.22 7.64 1.21
N PHE A 297 -9.35 7.15 0.76
CA PHE A 297 -10.59 7.91 0.70
C PHE A 297 -11.53 7.51 1.85
N LEU A 298 -11.92 8.48 2.67
CA LEU A 298 -12.88 8.28 3.76
C LEU A 298 -14.15 9.06 3.45
N ASP A 299 -15.17 8.35 2.98
CA ASP A 299 -16.50 8.94 2.77
C ASP A 299 -17.26 8.99 4.09
N GLU A 300 -18.17 9.95 4.22
CA GLU A 300 -18.96 10.15 5.43
C GLU A 300 -18.09 10.22 6.70
N LEU A 301 -17.01 11.00 6.67
CA LEU A 301 -15.99 11.07 7.71
C LEU A 301 -16.53 11.16 9.15
N PRO A 302 -17.61 11.93 9.48
CA PRO A 302 -18.15 11.99 10.85
C PRO A 302 -18.88 10.70 11.28
N GLU A 303 -19.15 9.75 10.37
CA GLU A 303 -19.83 8.50 10.72
C GLU A 303 -18.85 7.40 11.17
N PHE A 304 -17.55 7.58 10.93
CA PHE A 304 -16.54 6.70 11.50
C PHE A 304 -16.50 6.82 13.04
N ASP A 305 -16.25 5.69 13.70
CA ASP A 305 -15.98 5.72 15.15
C ASP A 305 -14.78 6.63 15.45
N LYS A 306 -14.90 7.42 16.52
CA LYS A 306 -13.86 8.38 16.92
C LYS A 306 -12.51 7.71 17.15
N LYS A 307 -12.49 6.49 17.71
CA LYS A 307 -11.25 5.73 17.93
C LYS A 307 -10.61 5.33 16.60
N VAL A 308 -11.42 5.04 15.59
CA VAL A 308 -10.97 4.70 14.24
C VAL A 308 -10.31 5.91 13.57
N LEU A 309 -10.87 7.11 13.73
CA LEU A 309 -10.27 8.33 13.20
C LEU A 309 -8.97 8.72 13.90
N GLU A 310 -8.87 8.47 15.21
CA GLU A 310 -7.65 8.81 15.97
C GLU A 310 -6.43 8.00 15.55
N VAL A 311 -6.61 6.74 15.06
CA VAL A 311 -5.47 5.92 14.60
C VAL A 311 -4.81 6.47 13.32
N LEU A 312 -5.50 7.34 12.56
CA LEU A 312 -4.94 7.99 11.37
C LEU A 312 -3.89 9.06 11.70
N ARG A 313 -3.90 9.61 12.93
CA ARG A 313 -3.06 10.74 13.29
C ARG A 313 -1.57 10.43 13.20
N GLN A 314 -1.17 9.23 13.65
CA GLN A 314 0.21 8.80 13.60
C GLN A 314 0.70 8.61 12.16
N PRO A 315 0.06 7.79 11.30
CA PRO A 315 0.57 7.55 9.94
C PRO A 315 0.54 8.78 9.04
N LEU A 316 -0.36 9.75 9.29
CA LEU A 316 -0.33 11.04 8.58
C LEU A 316 0.93 11.86 8.86
N GLU A 317 1.58 11.66 10.01
CA GLU A 317 2.83 12.36 10.38
C GLU A 317 4.07 11.49 10.13
N SER A 318 4.08 10.25 10.63
CA SER A 318 5.26 9.36 10.56
C SER A 318 5.40 8.64 9.22
N LYS A 319 4.32 8.56 8.41
CA LYS A 319 4.27 7.78 7.17
C LYS A 319 4.44 6.27 7.39
N GLU A 320 4.26 5.82 8.61
CA GLU A 320 4.41 4.43 9.04
C GLU A 320 3.34 4.03 10.04
N ILE A 321 3.02 2.74 10.07
CA ILE A 321 2.20 2.11 11.10
C ILE A 321 3.03 1.09 11.85
N ILE A 322 3.00 1.17 13.17
CA ILE A 322 3.65 0.22 14.05
C ILE A 322 2.58 -0.66 14.71
N ILE A 323 2.62 -1.95 14.41
CA ILE A 323 1.74 -2.94 15.03
C ILE A 323 2.55 -3.68 16.09
N SER A 324 2.26 -3.40 17.38
CA SER A 324 2.90 -4.07 18.51
C SER A 324 2.00 -5.17 19.06
N ARG A 325 2.56 -6.36 19.24
CA ARG A 325 1.95 -7.53 19.91
C ARG A 325 2.91 -8.06 20.95
N ALA A 326 2.43 -8.88 21.87
CA ALA A 326 3.21 -9.35 23.02
C ALA A 326 4.59 -9.93 22.67
N SER A 327 4.74 -10.53 21.48
CA SER A 327 5.98 -11.17 21.03
C SER A 327 6.67 -10.48 19.87
N ARG A 328 6.02 -9.48 19.21
CA ARG A 328 6.54 -8.91 17.95
C ARG A 328 6.09 -7.48 17.74
N GLN A 329 6.96 -6.70 17.14
CA GLN A 329 6.66 -5.37 16.60
C GLN A 329 6.97 -5.38 15.12
N ILE A 330 5.98 -5.01 14.29
CA ILE A 330 6.11 -4.94 12.85
C ILE A 330 5.75 -3.53 12.41
N THR A 331 6.61 -2.94 11.58
CA THR A 331 6.37 -1.63 10.95
C THR A 331 5.95 -1.84 9.50
N PHE A 332 4.86 -1.19 9.11
CA PHE A 332 4.40 -1.13 7.73
C PHE A 332 4.45 0.31 7.22
N PRO A 333 4.82 0.54 5.96
CA PRO A 333 4.78 1.87 5.36
C PRO A 333 3.32 2.33 5.19
N ALA A 334 3.10 3.62 5.35
CA ALA A 334 1.79 4.25 5.32
C ALA A 334 1.84 5.66 4.72
N ASN A 335 2.60 5.85 3.65
CA ASN A 335 2.68 7.12 2.94
C ASN A 335 1.55 7.21 1.92
N PHE A 336 0.39 7.68 2.34
CA PHE A 336 -0.80 7.83 1.51
C PHE A 336 -1.26 9.28 1.49
N GLN A 337 -2.01 9.65 0.46
CA GLN A 337 -2.73 10.91 0.38
C GLN A 337 -4.14 10.74 0.94
N LEU A 338 -4.49 11.49 1.98
CA LEU A 338 -5.82 11.44 2.59
C LEU A 338 -6.80 12.33 1.82
N ILE A 339 -7.85 11.73 1.30
CA ILE A 339 -9.03 12.44 0.80
C ILE A 339 -10.21 12.05 1.68
N ALA A 340 -10.96 13.03 2.14
CA ALA A 340 -12.14 12.78 2.96
C ALA A 340 -13.35 13.50 2.40
N ALA A 341 -14.53 12.98 2.69
CA ALA A 341 -15.79 13.62 2.35
C ALA A 341 -16.72 13.64 3.56
N MET A 342 -17.49 14.71 3.71
CA MET A 342 -18.50 14.82 4.75
C MET A 342 -19.71 15.61 4.30
N ASN A 343 -20.84 15.35 4.94
CA ASN A 343 -22.00 16.21 4.83
C ASN A 343 -21.88 17.41 5.80
N PRO A 344 -22.57 18.52 5.54
CA PRO A 344 -22.50 19.70 6.42
C PRO A 344 -23.21 19.49 7.77
N CYS A 345 -24.16 18.57 7.85
CA CYS A 345 -24.95 18.23 9.04
C CYS A 345 -25.50 16.80 8.95
N PRO A 346 -26.15 16.26 9.99
CA PRO A 346 -26.70 14.91 9.97
C PRO A 346 -27.72 14.65 8.86
N CYS A 347 -28.60 15.63 8.53
CA CYS A 347 -29.54 15.47 7.42
C CYS A 347 -28.91 15.75 6.05
N GLY A 348 -27.70 16.33 6.00
CA GLY A 348 -26.94 16.63 4.77
C GLY A 348 -27.28 17.96 4.10
N TYR A 349 -28.29 18.70 4.53
CA TYR A 349 -28.82 19.86 3.81
C TYR A 349 -28.52 21.23 4.42
N ALA A 350 -27.73 21.35 5.50
CA ALA A 350 -27.29 22.63 6.07
C ALA A 350 -26.20 23.28 5.18
N PHE A 351 -26.50 23.48 3.90
CA PHE A 351 -25.61 24.10 2.93
C PHE A 351 -26.34 25.26 2.26
N ASN A 352 -25.75 26.45 2.26
CA ASN A 352 -26.32 27.64 1.67
C ASN A 352 -27.79 27.93 2.11
N GLN A 353 -28.09 27.73 3.38
CA GLN A 353 -29.45 27.97 3.95
C GLN A 353 -30.55 27.19 3.23
N ASP A 354 -30.26 25.96 2.80
CA ASP A 354 -31.24 25.07 2.19
C ASP A 354 -32.42 24.85 3.15
N SER A 355 -33.63 25.20 2.70
CA SER A 355 -34.87 25.09 3.49
C SER A 355 -35.21 23.65 3.90
N ARG A 356 -34.59 22.64 3.28
CA ARG A 356 -34.72 21.22 3.65
C ARG A 356 -34.02 20.85 4.95
N CYS A 357 -33.08 21.68 5.42
CA CYS A 357 -32.37 21.40 6.66
C CYS A 357 -33.23 21.71 7.88
N GLN A 358 -33.50 20.71 8.72
CA GLN A 358 -34.23 20.82 9.98
C GLN A 358 -33.31 20.62 11.20
N CYS A 359 -32.00 20.58 11.00
CA CYS A 359 -31.05 20.38 12.09
C CYS A 359 -30.88 21.65 12.93
N SER A 360 -30.97 21.50 14.26
CA SER A 360 -30.59 22.57 15.17
C SER A 360 -29.11 22.89 15.09
N ALA A 361 -28.70 24.12 15.43
CA ALA A 361 -27.30 24.53 15.49
C ALA A 361 -26.46 23.60 16.40
N GLU A 362 -27.07 23.15 17.52
CA GLU A 362 -26.41 22.21 18.44
C GLU A 362 -26.19 20.83 17.80
N SER A 363 -27.17 20.32 17.04
CA SER A 363 -27.06 19.06 16.31
C SER A 363 -25.97 19.13 15.26
N ILE A 364 -25.88 20.24 14.52
CA ILE A 364 -24.81 20.48 13.53
C ILE A 364 -23.45 20.50 14.22
N LYS A 365 -23.31 21.25 15.31
CA LYS A 365 -22.06 21.35 16.06
C LYS A 365 -21.64 20.00 16.64
N ARG A 366 -22.58 19.21 17.19
CA ARG A 366 -22.32 17.85 17.68
C ARG A 366 -21.87 16.92 16.58
N TYR A 367 -22.47 16.99 15.39
CA TYR A 367 -22.08 16.20 14.22
C TYR A 367 -20.65 16.53 13.77
N GLN A 368 -20.33 17.80 13.61
CA GLN A 368 -19.01 18.24 13.18
C GLN A 368 -17.93 17.95 14.22
N SER A 369 -18.24 18.02 15.52
CA SER A 369 -17.31 17.73 16.62
C SER A 369 -16.95 16.25 16.77
N ARG A 370 -17.58 15.34 16.02
CA ARG A 370 -17.13 13.93 15.92
C ARG A 370 -15.72 13.82 15.35
N ILE A 371 -15.34 14.73 14.46
CA ILE A 371 -13.99 14.85 13.93
C ILE A 371 -13.18 15.71 14.88
N SER A 372 -12.06 15.21 15.39
CA SER A 372 -11.21 15.98 16.29
C SER A 372 -10.52 17.15 15.56
N GLY A 373 -10.38 18.27 16.24
CA GLY A 373 -9.63 19.43 15.73
C GLY A 373 -8.24 19.05 15.23
N PRO A 374 -7.44 18.27 16.01
CA PRO A 374 -6.13 17.80 15.57
C PRO A 374 -6.12 16.98 14.28
N LEU A 375 -7.18 16.25 13.94
CA LEU A 375 -7.29 15.56 12.65
C LEU A 375 -7.60 16.54 11.51
N LEU A 376 -8.55 17.46 11.74
CA LEU A 376 -8.88 18.53 10.77
C LEU A 376 -7.68 19.42 10.46
N ASP A 377 -6.84 19.68 11.45
CA ASP A 377 -5.59 20.45 11.28
C ASP A 377 -4.55 19.73 10.41
N ARG A 378 -4.72 18.44 10.14
CA ARG A 378 -3.85 17.66 9.23
C ARG A 378 -4.37 17.58 7.80
N ILE A 379 -5.58 18.08 7.56
CA ILE A 379 -6.14 18.15 6.21
C ILE A 379 -5.83 19.53 5.64
N ASP A 380 -5.08 19.56 4.53
CA ASP A 380 -4.54 20.80 3.98
C ASP A 380 -5.58 21.68 3.28
N LEU A 381 -6.46 21.07 2.52
CA LEU A 381 -7.47 21.73 1.69
C LEU A 381 -8.87 21.38 2.18
N HIS A 382 -9.70 22.38 2.41
CA HIS A 382 -11.12 22.22 2.71
C HIS A 382 -11.92 22.89 1.61
N ILE A 383 -12.81 22.17 0.95
CA ILE A 383 -13.57 22.69 -0.19
C ILE A 383 -15.04 22.33 -0.09
N ASP A 384 -15.88 23.33 -0.31
CA ASP A 384 -17.31 23.13 -0.42
C ASP A 384 -17.66 22.61 -1.82
N VAL A 385 -18.48 21.55 -1.89
CA VAL A 385 -18.99 20.93 -3.11
C VAL A 385 -20.48 21.23 -3.21
N PRO A 386 -20.87 22.31 -3.90
CA PRO A 386 -22.27 22.70 -4.03
C PRO A 386 -23.05 21.73 -4.92
N PRO A 387 -24.39 21.67 -4.79
CA PRO A 387 -25.22 20.98 -5.76
C PRO A 387 -25.04 21.61 -7.15
N LEU A 388 -24.97 20.77 -8.17
CA LEU A 388 -24.94 21.24 -9.57
C LEU A 388 -26.29 21.83 -9.96
N LYS A 389 -26.27 22.95 -10.66
CA LYS A 389 -27.47 23.53 -11.27
C LYS A 389 -27.87 22.72 -12.52
N ALA A 390 -29.16 22.73 -12.83
CA ALA A 390 -29.67 22.01 -14.02
C ALA A 390 -28.94 22.40 -15.32
N GLN A 391 -28.55 23.66 -15.45
CA GLN A 391 -27.77 24.18 -16.60
C GLN A 391 -26.37 23.53 -16.66
N GLU A 392 -25.67 23.36 -15.53
CA GLU A 392 -24.34 22.75 -15.46
C GLU A 392 -24.39 21.24 -15.80
N LEU A 393 -25.50 20.55 -15.51
CA LEU A 393 -25.72 19.16 -15.89
C LEU A 393 -25.98 18.98 -17.38
N GLN A 394 -26.63 19.96 -18.00
CA GLN A 394 -26.94 19.98 -19.44
C GLN A 394 -25.78 20.53 -20.29
N ASP A 395 -24.77 21.13 -19.65
CA ASP A 395 -23.60 21.67 -20.34
C ASP A 395 -22.86 20.55 -21.07
N THR A 396 -22.70 20.73 -22.38
CA THR A 396 -21.98 19.84 -23.28
C THR A 396 -20.56 20.32 -23.57
N THR A 397 -20.12 21.41 -22.92
CA THR A 397 -18.76 21.92 -23.08
C THR A 397 -17.75 20.83 -22.72
N PRO A 398 -16.77 20.55 -23.59
CA PRO A 398 -15.74 19.54 -23.27
C PRO A 398 -15.04 19.86 -21.95
N VAL A 399 -15.01 18.89 -21.07
CA VAL A 399 -14.30 18.96 -19.81
C VAL A 399 -12.89 18.45 -20.02
N GLU A 400 -11.89 19.07 -19.39
CA GLU A 400 -10.50 18.61 -19.47
C GLU A 400 -10.38 17.17 -19.01
N ASP A 401 -9.68 16.36 -19.80
CA ASP A 401 -9.39 14.97 -19.49
C ASP A 401 -8.28 14.81 -18.43
N SER A 402 -8.16 13.61 -17.88
CA SER A 402 -7.14 13.30 -16.88
C SER A 402 -5.72 13.44 -17.43
N ALA A 403 -5.50 13.25 -18.73
CA ALA A 403 -4.17 13.35 -19.34
C ALA A 403 -3.67 14.79 -19.32
N THR A 404 -4.52 15.75 -19.72
CA THR A 404 -4.21 17.19 -19.72
C THR A 404 -3.92 17.70 -18.29
N VAL A 405 -4.76 17.33 -17.33
CA VAL A 405 -4.55 17.72 -15.92
C VAL A 405 -3.26 17.10 -15.36
N ARG A 406 -3.00 15.83 -15.66
CA ARG A 406 -1.80 15.12 -15.23
C ARG A 406 -0.53 15.75 -15.75
N GLU A 407 -0.53 16.28 -16.97
CA GLU A 407 0.63 16.95 -17.54
C GLU A 407 1.04 18.18 -16.70
N ARG A 408 0.08 19.03 -16.32
CA ARG A 408 0.34 20.18 -15.43
C ARG A 408 0.81 19.75 -14.04
N VAL A 409 0.18 18.67 -13.51
CA VAL A 409 0.60 18.07 -12.23
C VAL A 409 2.04 17.55 -12.30
N LEU A 410 2.43 16.87 -13.39
CA LEU A 410 3.79 16.38 -13.61
C LEU A 410 4.81 17.51 -13.70
N GLN A 411 4.50 18.61 -14.39
CA GLN A 411 5.35 19.77 -14.46
C GLN A 411 5.61 20.36 -13.07
N ALA A 412 4.54 20.59 -12.30
CA ALA A 412 4.66 21.08 -10.92
C ALA A 412 5.42 20.10 -10.01
N PHE A 413 5.22 18.80 -10.19
CA PHE A 413 5.96 17.73 -9.48
C PHE A 413 7.47 17.83 -9.76
N HIS A 414 7.86 17.94 -11.02
CA HIS A 414 9.28 18.05 -11.40
C HIS A 414 9.93 19.29 -10.80
N PHE A 415 9.26 20.43 -10.81
CA PHE A 415 9.78 21.65 -10.16
C PHE A 415 10.05 21.43 -8.66
N GLN A 416 9.14 20.75 -7.95
CA GLN A 416 9.31 20.47 -6.53
C GLN A 416 10.49 19.53 -6.28
N ILE A 417 10.58 18.44 -7.06
CA ILE A 417 11.66 17.45 -6.90
C ILE A 417 13.02 18.11 -7.19
N GLN A 418 13.15 18.92 -8.24
CA GLN A 418 14.39 19.61 -8.58
C GLN A 418 14.79 20.66 -7.51
N ARG A 419 13.80 21.42 -6.98
CA ARG A 419 14.05 22.47 -6.00
C ARG A 419 14.42 21.93 -4.62
N GLN A 420 13.77 20.86 -4.14
CA GLN A 420 13.83 20.45 -2.73
C GLN A 420 13.87 18.94 -2.49
N GLY A 421 13.82 18.12 -3.53
CA GLY A 421 13.88 16.66 -3.41
C GLY A 421 12.60 15.99 -2.91
N GLY A 422 11.47 16.71 -2.83
CA GLY A 422 10.19 16.17 -2.33
C GLY A 422 9.01 17.10 -2.58
N LEU A 423 7.80 16.64 -2.25
CA LEU A 423 6.57 17.41 -2.47
C LEU A 423 6.37 18.52 -1.42
N ASN A 424 5.62 19.54 -1.80
CA ASN A 424 5.41 20.72 -0.96
C ASN A 424 4.68 20.42 0.36
N HIS A 425 3.78 19.44 0.41
CA HIS A 425 3.10 19.05 1.66
C HIS A 425 4.09 18.61 2.75
N ALA A 426 5.24 18.06 2.36
CA ALA A 426 6.26 17.53 3.26
C ALA A 426 7.30 18.55 3.72
N LEU A 427 7.24 19.80 3.22
CA LEU A 427 8.20 20.85 3.61
C LEU A 427 8.16 21.09 5.12
N SER A 428 9.31 20.97 5.77
CA SER A 428 9.50 21.36 7.16
C SER A 428 9.47 22.90 7.31
N PRO A 429 9.25 23.46 8.51
CA PRO A 429 9.28 24.91 8.72
C PRO A 429 10.58 25.56 8.20
N LYS A 430 11.71 24.91 8.42
CA LYS A 430 13.03 25.38 7.96
C LYS A 430 13.17 25.40 6.43
N GLN A 431 12.57 24.41 5.75
CA GLN A 431 12.52 24.36 4.29
C GLN A 431 11.53 25.39 3.73
N LEU A 432 10.41 25.68 4.44
CA LEU A 432 9.51 26.74 4.04
C LEU A 432 10.20 28.09 4.02
N GLU A 433 10.96 28.46 5.05
CA GLU A 433 11.75 29.71 5.09
C GLU A 433 12.67 29.85 3.88
N LYS A 434 13.24 28.73 3.41
CA LYS A 434 14.17 28.72 2.27
C LYS A 434 13.46 28.81 0.91
N HIS A 435 12.31 28.12 0.75
CA HIS A 435 11.67 27.91 -0.56
C HIS A 435 10.40 28.74 -0.78
N VAL A 436 9.91 29.41 0.27
CA VAL A 436 8.72 30.26 0.23
C VAL A 436 9.15 31.71 0.50
N VAL A 437 9.56 32.36 -0.55
CA VAL A 437 9.89 33.80 -0.49
C VAL A 437 8.62 34.57 -0.87
N LEU A 438 8.14 35.41 0.05
CA LEU A 438 6.97 36.26 -0.15
C LEU A 438 7.45 37.68 -0.47
N ASP A 439 6.75 38.34 -1.39
CA ASP A 439 6.90 39.76 -1.59
C ASP A 439 6.27 40.56 -0.41
N GLU A 440 6.54 41.86 -0.33
CA GLU A 440 6.04 42.69 0.76
C GLU A 440 4.50 42.73 0.85
N THR A 441 3.83 42.64 -0.29
CA THR A 441 2.36 42.64 -0.38
C THR A 441 1.80 41.31 0.16
N SER A 442 2.38 40.20 -0.23
CA SER A 442 1.99 38.84 0.23
C SER A 442 2.31 38.65 1.71
N GLN A 443 3.42 39.22 2.19
CA GLN A 443 3.76 39.22 3.62
C GLN A 443 2.69 39.95 4.47
N LYS A 444 2.32 41.16 4.09
CA LYS A 444 1.27 41.94 4.78
C LYS A 444 -0.09 41.21 4.73
N MET A 445 -0.39 40.55 3.58
CA MET A 445 -1.64 39.80 3.43
C MET A 445 -1.72 38.62 4.40
N ILE A 446 -0.66 37.84 4.55
CA ILE A 446 -0.68 36.65 5.42
C ILE A 446 -0.67 37.06 6.90
N GLU A 447 -0.02 38.18 7.28
CA GLU A 447 -0.06 38.75 8.62
C GLU A 447 -1.48 39.21 8.98
N MET A 448 -2.16 39.93 8.09
CA MET A 448 -3.57 40.28 8.26
C MET A 448 -4.48 39.04 8.36
N ALA A 449 -4.24 38.03 7.54
CA ALA A 449 -4.98 36.75 7.59
C ALA A 449 -4.74 36.03 8.94
N GLN A 450 -3.52 36.06 9.45
CA GLN A 450 -3.18 35.47 10.74
C GLN A 450 -3.93 36.13 11.89
N GLN A 451 -3.97 37.48 11.91
CA GLN A 451 -4.66 38.23 12.94
C GLN A 451 -6.19 38.07 12.86
N ARG A 452 -6.79 38.25 11.66
CA ARG A 452 -8.24 38.19 11.49
C ARG A 452 -8.85 36.80 11.69
N LEU A 453 -8.09 35.76 11.31
CA LEU A 453 -8.55 34.36 11.30
C LEU A 453 -7.98 33.56 12.47
N ASN A 454 -7.22 34.16 13.40
CA ASN A 454 -6.56 33.48 14.52
C ASN A 454 -5.83 32.18 14.07
N LEU A 455 -4.97 32.29 13.03
CA LEU A 455 -4.26 31.14 12.49
C LEU A 455 -3.30 30.56 13.52
N SER A 456 -3.40 29.25 13.76
CA SER A 456 -2.33 28.52 14.44
C SER A 456 -1.06 28.47 13.57
N ALA A 457 0.11 28.29 14.18
CA ALA A 457 1.37 28.12 13.42
C ALA A 457 1.28 27.00 12.37
N ARG A 458 0.57 25.90 12.68
CA ARG A 458 0.34 24.80 11.76
C ARG A 458 -0.50 25.24 10.55
N ALA A 459 -1.58 26.00 10.78
CA ALA A 459 -2.43 26.55 9.72
C ALA A 459 -1.65 27.53 8.83
N TYR A 460 -0.81 28.37 9.42
CA TYR A 460 0.10 29.27 8.70
C TYR A 460 1.03 28.51 7.74
N HIS A 461 1.78 27.54 8.24
CA HIS A 461 2.69 26.74 7.40
C HIS A 461 1.95 25.97 6.32
N ARG A 462 0.75 25.48 6.61
CA ARG A 462 -0.10 24.78 5.62
C ARG A 462 -0.48 25.72 4.46
N ILE A 463 -0.92 26.93 4.75
CA ILE A 463 -1.26 27.93 3.72
C ILE A 463 -0.04 28.19 2.84
N LEU A 464 1.16 28.35 3.42
CA LEU A 464 2.38 28.57 2.66
C LEU A 464 2.73 27.38 1.73
N ARG A 465 2.57 26.13 2.21
CA ARG A 465 2.77 24.92 1.39
C ARG A 465 1.82 24.87 0.19
N VAL A 466 0.53 25.17 0.44
CA VAL A 466 -0.48 25.20 -0.62
C VAL A 466 -0.21 26.34 -1.60
N SER A 467 0.14 27.53 -1.12
CA SER A 467 0.50 28.68 -1.99
C SER A 467 1.69 28.37 -2.87
N ARG A 468 2.71 27.65 -2.33
CA ARG A 468 3.86 27.21 -3.13
C ARG A 468 3.43 26.24 -4.23
N THR A 469 2.52 25.30 -3.93
CA THR A 469 2.00 24.37 -4.92
C THR A 469 1.21 25.07 -6.03
N ILE A 470 0.39 26.06 -5.68
CA ILE A 470 -0.35 26.87 -6.66
C ILE A 470 0.61 27.64 -7.57
N ALA A 471 1.68 28.21 -6.98
CA ALA A 471 2.72 28.90 -7.76
C ALA A 471 3.49 27.94 -8.68
N ASP A 472 3.78 26.70 -8.24
CA ASP A 472 4.42 25.68 -9.06
C ASP A 472 3.52 25.26 -10.23
N LEU A 473 2.21 25.11 -10.03
CA LEU A 473 1.23 24.86 -11.08
C LEU A 473 1.13 26.03 -12.09
N ALA A 474 1.35 27.26 -11.62
CA ALA A 474 1.41 28.45 -12.45
C ALA A 474 2.79 28.69 -13.05
N GLN A 475 3.76 27.79 -12.86
CA GLN A 475 5.15 27.89 -13.30
C GLN A 475 5.84 29.17 -12.82
N SER A 476 5.44 29.68 -11.65
CA SER A 476 5.98 30.90 -11.04
C SER A 476 7.07 30.58 -10.04
N GLU A 477 8.24 31.20 -10.19
CA GLU A 477 9.34 31.05 -9.22
C GLU A 477 8.99 31.63 -7.85
N GLN A 478 8.24 32.73 -7.84
CA GLN A 478 7.84 33.45 -6.62
C GLN A 478 6.36 33.23 -6.33
N ILE A 479 6.01 33.25 -5.05
CA ILE A 479 4.62 33.25 -4.62
C ILE A 479 4.07 34.67 -4.75
N GLN A 480 3.07 34.83 -5.60
CA GLN A 480 2.33 36.09 -5.77
C GLN A 480 1.11 36.15 -4.85
N SER A 481 0.59 37.36 -4.63
CA SER A 481 -0.61 37.58 -3.82
C SER A 481 -1.84 36.80 -4.31
N THR A 482 -1.96 36.57 -5.61
CA THR A 482 -3.01 35.73 -6.23
C THR A 482 -2.93 34.29 -5.75
N HIS A 483 -1.72 33.69 -5.67
CA HIS A 483 -1.50 32.33 -5.20
C HIS A 483 -1.85 32.19 -3.72
N LEU A 484 -1.50 33.20 -2.92
CA LEU A 484 -1.83 33.24 -1.49
C LEU A 484 -3.35 33.38 -1.27
N THR A 485 -4.01 34.23 -2.06
CA THR A 485 -5.47 34.41 -2.00
C THR A 485 -6.21 33.12 -2.33
N GLU A 486 -5.78 32.42 -3.39
CA GLU A 486 -6.33 31.12 -3.74
C GLU A 486 -6.14 30.11 -2.59
N ALA A 487 -4.94 30.02 -2.01
CA ALA A 487 -4.65 29.12 -0.89
C ALA A 487 -5.51 29.41 0.36
N LEU A 488 -5.70 30.69 0.68
CA LEU A 488 -6.57 31.11 1.78
C LEU A 488 -8.03 30.70 1.58
N SER A 489 -8.50 30.65 0.33
CA SER A 489 -9.87 30.26 0.00
C SER A 489 -10.17 28.76 0.26
N TYR A 490 -9.15 27.94 0.38
CA TYR A 490 -9.25 26.50 0.72
C TYR A 490 -9.21 26.22 2.22
N ARG A 491 -9.13 27.26 3.03
CA ARG A 491 -9.32 27.11 4.44
C ARG A 491 -10.81 27.06 4.74
N GLY A 492 -11.27 25.96 5.35
CA GLY A 492 -12.66 25.88 5.83
C GLY A 492 -12.97 27.04 6.79
N THR A 493 -14.09 27.69 6.58
CA THR A 493 -14.64 28.62 7.58
C THR A 493 -14.86 27.85 8.87
N GLN A 494 -14.07 28.13 9.90
CA GLN A 494 -14.46 27.80 11.28
C GLN A 494 -15.69 28.61 11.59
N SER A 495 -16.86 28.01 11.47
CA SER A 495 -18.12 28.53 11.96
C SER A 495 -18.24 28.33 13.47
#